data_c1327326d500907befe144dd61a4bb38
#
_entry.id   c1327326d500907befe144dd61a4bb38
#
_cell.length_a   1.000
_cell.length_b   1.000
_cell.length_c   1.000
_cell.angle_alpha   90.00
_cell.angle_beta   90.00
_cell.angle_gamma   90.00
#
_symmetry.space_group_name_H-M   'P 1'
#
loop_
_entity.id
_entity.type
_entity.pdbx_description
1 polymer ?
#
loop_
_entity_poly.entity_id
_entity_poly.type
_entity_poly.pdbx_seq_one_letter_code
_entity_poly.pdbx_strand_id
1 'polypeptide(L)'
;MDSFFVEGARVWLRDKEQLLPATVSSCSHDDGTLVLTADYGEVVYVQQSELNRDKVFAMHPSSILGVEDMSSLGELHEAAIMHNLNLRYQKDNIYTNIGSILAAVNPYKLISGLYSPAVVDQYSKHHLGELPPHIFAVANECYRCLWKRHDSQCVLISGESGAGKTESTKLLLQFLSVMSQNSGGTPPSEKTTRVEQAIIQSSPIMEAFGNAKTVYNNNSSRFGKFIQLHFSQSGNIQGGCITDYLLEKNRVVRQNPGERNYHIFYSLLAGADRDLREFYFLSAGPGAYHYLSQSGCVKDSSLDDQHLYTSVMRWGQAFETRT
;
A
#
# COMPACT_ATOMS: atom_id res chain seq x y z
N MET A 1 -46.54 5.42 -1.84
CA MET A 1 -45.13 5.34 -2.24
C MET A 1 -44.35 6.19 -1.28
N ASP A 2 -43.41 5.60 -0.59
CA ASP A 2 -42.49 6.40 0.24
C ASP A 2 -41.75 7.37 -0.71
N SER A 3 -41.66 8.63 -0.32
CA SER A 3 -41.10 9.75 -1.11
C SER A 3 -39.62 9.58 -1.54
N PHE A 4 -39.05 8.41 -1.27
CA PHE A 4 -37.64 8.09 -1.51
C PHE A 4 -37.35 7.38 -2.85
N PHE A 5 -38.36 6.86 -3.53
CA PHE A 5 -38.16 6.12 -4.80
C PHE A 5 -38.54 6.98 -6.02
N VAL A 6 -37.88 8.11 -6.14
CA VAL A 6 -37.99 8.97 -7.32
C VAL A 6 -36.84 8.67 -8.29
N GLU A 7 -37.06 8.93 -9.56
CA GLU A 7 -36.00 8.80 -10.59
C GLU A 7 -34.77 9.61 -10.20
N GLY A 8 -33.61 8.98 -10.32
CA GLY A 8 -32.33 9.54 -9.89
C GLY A 8 -31.99 9.31 -8.40
N ALA A 9 -32.91 8.80 -7.60
CA ALA A 9 -32.62 8.51 -6.19
C ALA A 9 -31.56 7.41 -6.04
N ARG A 10 -30.64 7.60 -5.08
CA ARG A 10 -29.64 6.61 -4.75
C ARG A 10 -30.16 5.67 -3.68
N VAL A 11 -30.00 4.37 -3.91
CA VAL A 11 -30.51 3.29 -3.06
C VAL A 11 -29.50 2.18 -2.87
N TRP A 12 -29.67 1.43 -1.80
CA TRP A 12 -29.04 0.13 -1.61
C TRP A 12 -29.99 -0.94 -2.12
N LEU A 13 -29.51 -1.77 -3.02
CA LEU A 13 -30.20 -2.97 -3.50
C LEU A 13 -29.57 -4.20 -2.85
N ARG A 14 -30.40 -5.02 -2.17
CA ARG A 14 -29.95 -6.32 -1.66
C ARG A 14 -30.06 -7.37 -2.77
N ASP A 15 -28.92 -7.88 -3.17
CA ASP A 15 -28.83 -9.08 -3.99
C ASP A 15 -28.21 -10.20 -3.17
N LYS A 16 -29.04 -11.23 -2.85
CA LYS A 16 -28.67 -12.31 -1.92
C LYS A 16 -28.19 -11.77 -0.57
N GLU A 17 -26.93 -11.95 -0.24
CA GLU A 17 -26.33 -11.47 1.02
C GLU A 17 -25.59 -10.14 0.87
N GLN A 18 -25.48 -9.61 -0.35
CA GLN A 18 -24.73 -8.40 -0.64
C GLN A 18 -25.63 -7.19 -0.83
N LEU A 19 -25.13 -6.03 -0.43
CA LEU A 19 -25.76 -4.73 -0.74
C LEU A 19 -25.01 -4.09 -1.90
N LEU A 20 -25.74 -3.70 -2.94
CA LEU A 20 -25.21 -3.05 -4.12
C LEU A 20 -25.70 -1.60 -4.17
N PRO A 21 -24.81 -0.64 -4.44
CA PRO A 21 -25.21 0.74 -4.70
C PRO A 21 -25.91 0.79 -6.07
N ALA A 22 -27.08 1.42 -6.11
CA ALA A 22 -27.89 1.52 -7.32
C ALA A 22 -28.60 2.88 -7.43
N THR A 23 -29.03 3.21 -8.65
CA THR A 23 -29.84 4.38 -8.95
C THR A 23 -31.20 3.95 -9.44
N VAL A 24 -32.25 4.64 -8.98
CA VAL A 24 -33.59 4.49 -9.52
C VAL A 24 -33.62 5.07 -10.94
N SER A 25 -33.71 4.22 -11.95
CA SER A 25 -33.74 4.65 -13.36
C SER A 25 -35.12 5.03 -13.84
N SER A 26 -36.15 4.32 -13.36
CA SER A 26 -37.55 4.68 -13.61
C SER A 26 -38.47 4.07 -12.54
N CYS A 27 -39.63 4.67 -12.38
CA CYS A 27 -40.69 4.17 -11.53
C CYS A 27 -42.00 4.23 -12.30
N SER A 28 -42.55 3.06 -12.62
CA SER A 28 -43.85 2.96 -13.27
C SER A 28 -44.96 3.01 -12.23
N HIS A 29 -45.88 3.97 -12.41
CA HIS A 29 -47.04 4.12 -11.52
C HIS A 29 -48.18 3.15 -11.90
N ASP A 30 -48.20 2.67 -13.16
CA ASP A 30 -49.30 1.86 -13.67
C ASP A 30 -49.20 0.38 -13.27
N ASP A 31 -47.99 -0.19 -13.28
CA ASP A 31 -47.72 -1.57 -12.92
C ASP A 31 -46.91 -1.75 -11.63
N GLY A 32 -46.55 -0.65 -10.98
CA GLY A 32 -45.81 -0.65 -9.73
C GLY A 32 -44.38 -1.20 -9.83
N THR A 33 -43.77 -1.16 -11.04
CA THR A 33 -42.41 -1.66 -11.25
C THR A 33 -41.39 -0.54 -11.03
N LEU A 34 -40.37 -0.84 -10.21
CA LEU A 34 -39.20 -0.02 -9.99
C LEU A 34 -38.03 -0.60 -10.81
N VAL A 35 -37.43 0.21 -11.67
CA VAL A 35 -36.21 -0.17 -12.40
C VAL A 35 -35.01 0.45 -11.74
N LEU A 36 -34.09 -0.40 -11.32
CA LEU A 36 -32.84 -0.02 -10.66
C LEU A 36 -31.65 -0.34 -11.57
N THR A 37 -30.73 0.59 -11.70
CA THR A 37 -29.44 0.35 -12.35
C THR A 37 -28.35 0.34 -11.28
N ALA A 38 -27.75 -0.82 -11.06
CA ALA A 38 -26.60 -0.94 -10.17
C ALA A 38 -25.39 -0.19 -10.75
N ASP A 39 -24.51 0.32 -9.91
CA ASP A 39 -23.33 1.09 -10.33
C ASP A 39 -22.38 0.25 -11.21
N TYR A 40 -22.49 -1.07 -11.17
CA TYR A 40 -21.71 -2.00 -12.01
C TYR A 40 -22.40 -2.38 -13.33
N GLY A 41 -23.50 -1.66 -13.70
CA GLY A 41 -24.16 -1.76 -14.99
C GLY A 41 -25.28 -2.82 -15.08
N GLU A 42 -25.60 -3.52 -14.01
CA GLU A 42 -26.71 -4.46 -13.97
C GLU A 42 -28.04 -3.73 -13.76
N VAL A 43 -29.06 -4.09 -14.58
CA VAL A 43 -30.41 -3.52 -14.47
C VAL A 43 -31.32 -4.54 -13.79
N VAL A 44 -31.94 -4.14 -12.68
CA VAL A 44 -32.80 -4.99 -11.87
C VAL A 44 -34.21 -4.42 -11.83
N TYR A 45 -35.21 -5.25 -12.12
CA TYR A 45 -36.63 -4.93 -12.05
C TYR A 45 -37.18 -5.43 -10.70
N VAL A 46 -37.76 -4.53 -9.91
CA VAL A 46 -38.33 -4.85 -8.61
C VAL A 46 -39.80 -4.47 -8.59
N GLN A 47 -40.68 -5.43 -8.34
CA GLN A 47 -42.11 -5.17 -8.19
C GLN A 47 -42.40 -4.45 -6.87
N GLN A 48 -43.43 -3.59 -6.87
CA GLN A 48 -43.83 -2.84 -5.69
C GLN A 48 -44.21 -3.76 -4.52
N SER A 49 -44.73 -4.93 -4.79
CA SER A 49 -45.04 -5.97 -3.79
C SER A 49 -43.79 -6.55 -3.12
N GLU A 50 -42.64 -6.43 -3.80
CA GLU A 50 -41.34 -6.90 -3.31
C GLU A 50 -40.49 -5.76 -2.68
N LEU A 51 -40.97 -4.52 -2.77
CA LEU A 51 -40.36 -3.34 -2.14
C LEU A 51 -40.58 -3.42 -0.62
N ASN A 52 -39.94 -4.38 0.02
CA ASN A 52 -39.83 -4.39 1.46
C ASN A 52 -38.53 -3.68 1.84
N ARG A 53 -38.47 -3.16 3.07
CA ARG A 53 -37.29 -2.44 3.60
C ARG A 53 -36.04 -3.29 3.64
N ASP A 54 -36.14 -4.59 3.41
CA ASP A 54 -35.01 -5.51 3.38
C ASP A 54 -34.38 -5.64 1.98
N LYS A 55 -35.13 -5.36 0.90
CA LYS A 55 -34.66 -5.54 -0.48
C LYS A 55 -34.08 -4.24 -1.10
N VAL A 56 -34.79 -3.13 -0.89
CA VAL A 56 -34.36 -1.80 -1.41
C VAL A 56 -34.61 -0.75 -0.37
N PHE A 57 -33.59 0.02 -0.02
CA PHE A 57 -33.70 1.14 0.92
C PHE A 57 -32.85 2.34 0.51
N ALA A 58 -33.24 3.52 0.98
CA ALA A 58 -32.57 4.76 0.63
C ALA A 58 -31.12 4.75 1.13
N MET A 59 -30.20 5.23 0.28
CA MET A 59 -28.82 5.44 0.65
C MET A 59 -28.68 6.72 1.47
N HIS A 60 -27.93 6.69 2.57
CA HIS A 60 -27.68 7.87 3.37
C HIS A 60 -26.88 8.93 2.59
N PRO A 61 -27.14 10.23 2.76
CA PRO A 61 -26.43 11.30 2.05
C PRO A 61 -24.91 11.24 2.14
N SER A 62 -24.36 10.83 3.30
CA SER A 62 -22.91 10.65 3.45
C SER A 62 -22.34 9.56 2.56
N SER A 63 -23.10 8.47 2.31
CA SER A 63 -22.70 7.41 1.39
C SER A 63 -22.82 7.86 -0.07
N ILE A 64 -23.80 8.71 -0.41
CA ILE A 64 -23.96 9.25 -1.77
C ILE A 64 -22.80 10.17 -2.14
N LEU A 65 -22.41 11.07 -1.25
CA LEU A 65 -21.38 12.08 -1.49
C LEU A 65 -19.96 11.52 -1.27
N GLY A 66 -19.85 10.52 -0.43
CA GLY A 66 -18.59 10.04 0.12
C GLY A 66 -18.05 10.95 1.21
N VAL A 67 -17.18 10.41 2.06
CA VAL A 67 -16.56 11.12 3.19
C VAL A 67 -15.06 10.88 3.22
N GLU A 68 -14.32 11.84 3.76
CA GLU A 68 -12.87 11.71 3.96
C GLU A 68 -12.52 10.89 5.20
N ASP A 69 -13.41 10.88 6.19
CA ASP A 69 -13.28 10.04 7.38
C ASP A 69 -14.51 9.12 7.49
N MET A 70 -14.28 7.81 7.34
CA MET A 70 -15.35 6.81 7.39
C MET A 70 -16.03 6.70 8.76
N SER A 71 -15.45 7.25 9.82
CA SER A 71 -16.12 7.37 11.11
C SER A 71 -17.35 8.30 11.07
N SER A 72 -17.45 9.16 10.04
CA SER A 72 -18.58 10.07 9.81
C SER A 72 -19.66 9.52 8.86
N LEU A 73 -19.54 8.26 8.40
CA LEU A 73 -20.60 7.60 7.64
C LEU A 73 -21.87 7.47 8.49
N GLY A 74 -23.02 7.89 7.94
CA GLY A 74 -24.31 7.78 8.62
C GLY A 74 -24.86 6.35 8.69
N GLU A 75 -24.31 5.44 7.89
CA GLU A 75 -24.58 4.03 7.87
C GLU A 75 -23.26 3.27 7.78
N LEU A 76 -23.06 2.31 8.69
CA LEU A 76 -21.79 1.60 8.78
C LEU A 76 -22.03 0.10 8.52
N HIS A 77 -21.86 -0.27 7.25
CA HIS A 77 -21.84 -1.64 6.78
C HIS A 77 -20.82 -1.81 5.66
N GLU A 78 -20.44 -3.02 5.34
CA GLU A 78 -19.38 -3.32 4.39
C GLU A 78 -19.58 -2.64 3.04
N ALA A 79 -20.80 -2.66 2.50
CA ALA A 79 -21.10 -2.03 1.22
C ALA A 79 -20.91 -0.50 1.24
N ALA A 80 -21.28 0.19 2.32
CA ALA A 80 -21.07 1.63 2.46
C ALA A 80 -19.58 1.97 2.55
N ILE A 81 -18.81 1.17 3.25
CA ILE A 81 -17.34 1.31 3.35
C ILE A 81 -16.72 1.12 1.96
N MET A 82 -17.05 0.03 1.28
CA MET A 82 -16.53 -0.27 -0.06
C MET A 82 -16.95 0.78 -1.09
N HIS A 83 -18.18 1.24 -1.04
CA HIS A 83 -18.68 2.29 -1.92
C HIS A 83 -17.93 3.61 -1.69
N ASN A 84 -17.73 4.02 -0.44
CA ASN A 84 -16.96 5.22 -0.10
C ASN A 84 -15.51 5.13 -0.63
N LEU A 85 -14.84 4.01 -0.42
CA LEU A 85 -13.50 3.79 -0.93
C LEU A 85 -13.45 3.85 -2.45
N ASN A 86 -14.45 3.26 -3.13
CA ASN A 86 -14.55 3.29 -4.60
C ASN A 86 -14.78 4.70 -5.14
N LEU A 87 -15.69 5.47 -4.55
CA LEU A 87 -15.94 6.87 -4.93
C LEU A 87 -14.68 7.74 -4.83
N ARG A 88 -13.90 7.52 -3.77
CA ARG A 88 -12.64 8.23 -3.55
C ARG A 88 -11.55 7.76 -4.50
N TYR A 89 -11.44 6.45 -4.70
CA TYR A 89 -10.48 5.84 -5.61
C TYR A 89 -10.64 6.32 -7.06
N GLN A 90 -11.87 6.44 -7.55
CA GLN A 90 -12.16 6.97 -8.88
C GLN A 90 -11.69 8.42 -9.09
N LYS A 91 -11.53 9.18 -8.00
CA LYS A 91 -11.02 10.56 -7.99
C LYS A 91 -9.53 10.63 -7.64
N ASP A 92 -8.82 9.51 -7.65
CA ASP A 92 -7.42 9.38 -7.22
C ASP A 92 -7.17 9.76 -5.73
N ASN A 93 -8.22 9.83 -4.91
CA ASN A 93 -8.15 10.04 -3.47
C ASN A 93 -7.91 8.69 -2.78
N ILE A 94 -6.68 8.19 -2.85
CA ILE A 94 -6.32 6.85 -2.36
C ILE A 94 -6.25 6.72 -0.85
N TYR A 95 -6.23 7.82 -0.12
CA TYR A 95 -6.18 7.87 1.33
C TYR A 95 -7.54 8.23 1.92
N THR A 96 -7.96 7.51 2.95
CA THR A 96 -9.23 7.76 3.66
C THR A 96 -9.01 7.52 5.15
N ASN A 97 -9.44 8.42 6.00
CA ASN A 97 -9.34 8.24 7.45
C ASN A 97 -10.43 7.28 7.97
N ILE A 98 -10.12 6.60 9.06
CA ILE A 98 -11.06 5.92 9.96
C ILE A 98 -10.68 6.37 11.36
N GLY A 99 -11.12 7.56 11.76
CA GLY A 99 -10.62 8.22 12.96
C GLY A 99 -9.10 8.44 12.89
N SER A 100 -8.35 7.80 13.78
CA SER A 100 -6.87 7.89 13.82
C SER A 100 -6.15 6.94 12.85
N ILE A 101 -6.87 6.05 12.17
CA ILE A 101 -6.29 5.09 11.23
C ILE A 101 -6.36 5.68 9.82
N LEU A 102 -5.31 5.52 9.04
CA LEU A 102 -5.27 5.86 7.62
C LEU A 102 -5.42 4.58 6.78
N ALA A 103 -6.52 4.48 6.04
CA ALA A 103 -6.70 3.47 5.01
C ALA A 103 -6.08 3.97 3.70
N ALA A 104 -5.24 3.14 3.09
CA ALA A 104 -4.59 3.42 1.81
C ALA A 104 -4.95 2.35 0.79
N VAL A 105 -5.52 2.73 -0.35
CA VAL A 105 -5.84 1.83 -1.46
C VAL A 105 -4.78 1.98 -2.54
N ASN A 106 -4.09 0.88 -2.87
CA ASN A 106 -3.03 0.91 -3.88
C ASN A 106 -3.62 1.28 -5.27
N PRO A 107 -3.19 2.38 -5.90
CA PRO A 107 -3.72 2.80 -7.19
C PRO A 107 -3.12 2.04 -8.37
N TYR A 108 -2.06 1.25 -8.18
CA TYR A 108 -1.28 0.58 -9.23
C TYR A 108 -0.82 1.52 -10.37
N LYS A 109 -0.75 2.81 -10.10
CA LYS A 109 -0.29 3.87 -11.01
C LYS A 109 0.37 5.01 -10.23
N LEU A 110 1.16 5.79 -10.91
CA LEU A 110 1.68 7.04 -10.34
C LEU A 110 0.61 8.12 -10.40
N ILE A 111 0.31 8.74 -9.26
CA ILE A 111 -0.58 9.91 -9.18
C ILE A 111 0.32 11.15 -9.15
N SER A 112 0.21 11.94 -10.22
CA SER A 112 1.07 13.11 -10.39
C SER A 112 0.89 14.11 -9.24
N GLY A 113 2.00 14.57 -8.69
CA GLY A 113 2.03 15.62 -7.66
C GLY A 113 1.68 15.15 -6.24
N LEU A 114 1.13 13.95 -6.04
CA LEU A 114 0.67 13.47 -4.73
C LEU A 114 1.77 13.49 -3.65
N TYR A 115 3.01 13.25 -4.04
CA TYR A 115 4.17 13.20 -3.14
C TYR A 115 5.23 14.26 -3.47
N SER A 116 4.82 15.34 -4.12
CA SER A 116 5.75 16.41 -4.51
C SER A 116 6.32 17.15 -3.29
N PRO A 117 7.48 17.82 -3.42
CA PRO A 117 8.04 18.65 -2.36
C PRO A 117 7.08 19.73 -1.84
N ALA A 118 6.21 20.26 -2.70
CA ALA A 118 5.19 21.22 -2.31
C ALA A 118 4.16 20.61 -1.35
N VAL A 119 3.76 19.35 -1.58
CA VAL A 119 2.85 18.60 -0.70
C VAL A 119 3.53 18.29 0.63
N VAL A 120 4.81 17.91 0.63
CA VAL A 120 5.60 17.73 1.87
C VAL A 120 5.60 19.02 2.69
N ASP A 121 5.91 20.16 2.06
CA ASP A 121 5.91 21.48 2.72
C ASP A 121 4.53 21.83 3.28
N GLN A 122 3.46 21.58 2.51
CA GLN A 122 2.08 21.83 2.94
C GLN A 122 1.74 21.05 4.20
N TYR A 123 1.95 19.70 4.20
CA TYR A 123 1.61 18.86 5.34
C TYR A 123 2.51 19.10 6.55
N SER A 124 3.72 19.60 6.37
CA SER A 124 4.62 19.94 7.47
C SER A 124 4.11 21.10 8.34
N LYS A 125 3.29 21.96 7.78
CA LYS A 125 2.75 23.18 8.42
C LYS A 125 1.39 23.00 9.08
N HIS A 126 0.69 21.90 8.82
CA HIS A 126 -0.69 21.65 9.24
C HIS A 126 -0.79 20.53 10.26
N HIS A 127 -1.82 20.55 11.09
CA HIS A 127 -2.14 19.47 12.02
C HIS A 127 -2.92 18.36 11.35
N LEU A 128 -2.94 17.21 12.00
CA LEU A 128 -3.79 16.09 11.57
C LEU A 128 -5.26 16.53 11.55
N GLY A 129 -5.96 16.30 10.44
CA GLY A 129 -7.36 16.66 10.22
C GLY A 129 -7.59 18.06 9.64
N GLU A 130 -6.57 18.92 9.50
CA GLU A 130 -6.70 20.23 8.83
C GLU A 130 -6.61 20.13 7.30
N LEU A 131 -6.01 19.08 6.80
CA LEU A 131 -5.88 18.78 5.37
C LEU A 131 -6.49 17.40 5.06
N PRO A 132 -6.79 17.12 3.77
CA PRO A 132 -7.29 15.82 3.35
C PRO A 132 -6.42 14.64 3.87
N PRO A 133 -7.01 13.45 4.01
CA PRO A 133 -6.25 12.26 4.44
C PRO A 133 -5.02 12.01 3.59
N HIS A 134 -3.85 11.86 4.23
CA HIS A 134 -2.59 11.64 3.54
C HIS A 134 -1.57 10.98 4.47
N ILE A 135 -0.66 10.18 3.90
CA ILE A 135 0.40 9.52 4.68
C ILE A 135 1.35 10.53 5.35
N PHE A 136 1.55 11.69 4.73
CA PHE A 136 2.39 12.75 5.30
C PHE A 136 1.75 13.41 6.53
N ALA A 137 0.41 13.44 6.63
CA ALA A 137 -0.27 13.89 7.85
C ALA A 137 0.06 12.97 9.04
N VAL A 138 0.06 11.65 8.82
CA VAL A 138 0.45 10.66 9.83
C VAL A 138 1.91 10.83 10.23
N ALA A 139 2.82 10.98 9.25
CA ALA A 139 4.23 11.20 9.52
C ALA A 139 4.50 12.48 10.32
N ASN A 140 3.81 13.58 9.95
CA ASN A 140 3.94 14.85 10.64
C ASN A 140 3.43 14.78 12.08
N GLU A 141 2.29 14.13 12.30
CA GLU A 141 1.75 13.95 13.66
C GLU A 141 2.71 13.14 14.53
N CYS A 142 3.27 12.04 14.01
CA CYS A 142 4.29 11.26 14.73
C CYS A 142 5.51 12.11 15.06
N TYR A 143 6.03 12.90 14.12
CA TYR A 143 7.18 13.77 14.33
C TYR A 143 6.90 14.85 15.39
N ARG A 144 5.71 15.48 15.32
CA ARG A 144 5.28 16.51 16.29
C ARG A 144 5.08 15.94 17.69
N CYS A 145 4.46 14.77 17.80
CA CYS A 145 4.29 14.09 19.09
C CYS A 145 5.64 13.70 19.71
N LEU A 146 6.55 13.16 18.91
CA LEU A 146 7.91 12.87 19.33
C LEU A 146 8.61 14.13 19.90
N TRP A 147 8.50 15.24 19.18
CA TRP A 147 9.12 16.50 19.56
C TRP A 147 8.48 17.16 20.79
N LYS A 148 7.13 17.20 20.86
CA LYS A 148 6.42 17.89 21.94
C LYS A 148 6.38 17.10 23.25
N ARG A 149 6.29 15.75 23.15
CA ARG A 149 6.08 14.88 24.31
C ARG A 149 7.36 14.14 24.71
N HIS A 150 8.36 14.12 23.84
CA HIS A 150 9.57 13.30 23.98
C HIS A 150 9.28 11.81 24.12
N ASP A 151 8.14 11.34 23.61
CA ASP A 151 7.72 9.95 23.63
C ASP A 151 7.98 9.30 22.29
N SER A 152 8.50 8.07 22.32
CA SER A 152 8.65 7.26 21.10
C SER A 152 7.31 7.02 20.42
N GLN A 153 7.28 7.19 19.12
CA GLN A 153 6.09 6.96 18.29
C GLN A 153 6.24 5.65 17.51
N CYS A 154 5.13 4.97 17.24
CA CYS A 154 5.11 3.74 16.47
C CYS A 154 4.04 3.84 15.38
N VAL A 155 4.44 3.57 14.13
CA VAL A 155 3.51 3.45 13.01
C VAL A 155 3.45 2.00 12.59
N LEU A 156 2.28 1.38 12.73
CA LEU A 156 2.02 0.02 12.27
C LEU A 156 1.42 0.07 10.86
N ILE A 157 2.08 -0.60 9.91
CA ILE A 157 1.61 -0.71 8.53
C ILE A 157 1.23 -2.16 8.27
N SER A 158 -0.04 -2.42 8.01
CA SER A 158 -0.57 -3.75 7.72
C SER A 158 -1.34 -3.77 6.40
N GLY A 159 -1.54 -4.95 5.85
CA GLY A 159 -2.26 -5.15 4.59
C GLY A 159 -1.78 -6.40 3.87
N GLU A 160 -2.54 -6.83 2.88
CA GLU A 160 -2.21 -8.00 2.07
C GLU A 160 -0.97 -7.77 1.18
N SER A 161 -0.51 -8.86 0.56
CA SER A 161 0.60 -8.79 -0.40
C SER A 161 0.22 -7.89 -1.58
N GLY A 162 1.10 -6.95 -1.96
CA GLY A 162 0.82 -5.98 -3.02
C GLY A 162 0.02 -4.74 -2.60
N ALA A 163 -0.41 -4.62 -1.34
CA ALA A 163 -1.19 -3.46 -0.86
C ALA A 163 -0.38 -2.14 -0.76
N GLY A 164 0.95 -2.16 -0.93
CA GLY A 164 1.78 -0.95 -0.90
C GLY A 164 2.45 -0.67 0.45
N LYS A 165 2.54 -1.65 1.37
CA LYS A 165 3.19 -1.48 2.68
C LYS A 165 4.60 -0.92 2.61
N THR A 166 5.42 -1.47 1.71
CA THR A 166 6.81 -1.03 1.51
C THR A 166 6.88 0.40 0.98
N GLU A 167 6.01 0.76 0.04
CA GLU A 167 5.94 2.12 -0.49
C GLU A 167 5.48 3.12 0.57
N SER A 168 4.49 2.75 1.39
CA SER A 168 4.05 3.58 2.53
C SER A 168 5.21 3.83 3.51
N THR A 169 6.02 2.80 3.78
CA THR A 169 7.22 2.95 4.63
C THR A 169 8.23 3.93 4.03
N LYS A 170 8.51 3.84 2.73
CA LYS A 170 9.43 4.77 2.03
C LYS A 170 8.93 6.21 2.09
N LEU A 171 7.62 6.43 1.90
CA LEU A 171 7.00 7.75 1.96
C LEU A 171 7.07 8.38 3.36
N LEU A 172 6.84 7.58 4.41
CA LEU A 172 7.02 8.02 5.80
C LEU A 172 8.47 8.43 6.06
N LEU A 173 9.44 7.61 5.65
CA LEU A 173 10.86 7.90 5.79
C LEU A 173 11.24 9.18 5.04
N GLN A 174 10.77 9.34 3.81
CA GLN A 174 11.01 10.55 3.00
C GLN A 174 10.51 11.80 3.71
N PHE A 175 9.30 11.79 4.25
CA PHE A 175 8.74 12.94 4.96
C PHE A 175 9.54 13.24 6.23
N LEU A 176 9.83 12.23 7.07
CA LEU A 176 10.59 12.38 8.29
C LEU A 176 12.01 12.92 8.03
N SER A 177 12.60 12.52 6.91
CA SER A 177 13.86 13.03 6.40
C SER A 177 13.83 14.53 6.20
N VAL A 178 12.86 15.02 5.43
CA VAL A 178 12.71 16.45 5.17
C VAL A 178 12.46 17.22 6.47
N MET A 179 11.65 16.69 7.38
CA MET A 179 11.40 17.32 8.67
C MET A 179 12.67 17.40 9.53
N SER A 180 13.46 16.34 9.54
CA SER A 180 14.75 16.29 10.22
C SER A 180 15.71 17.33 9.69
N GLN A 181 15.79 17.53 8.37
CA GLN A 181 16.66 18.51 7.74
C GLN A 181 16.25 19.96 8.07
N ASN A 182 14.95 20.22 8.17
CA ASN A 182 14.40 21.56 8.41
C ASN A 182 14.44 21.97 9.90
N SER A 183 14.56 21.04 10.84
CA SER A 183 14.43 21.31 12.28
C SER A 183 15.62 22.01 12.92
N GLY A 184 16.80 21.95 12.30
CA GLY A 184 18.05 22.35 12.95
C GLY A 184 18.52 23.79 12.71
N GLY A 185 17.92 24.57 11.82
CA GLY A 185 18.42 25.90 11.43
C GLY A 185 19.85 25.92 10.87
N THR A 186 20.51 24.78 10.85
CA THR A 186 21.82 24.52 10.28
C THR A 186 21.65 23.65 9.04
N PRO A 187 22.50 23.79 8.03
CA PRO A 187 22.46 22.90 6.85
C PRO A 187 22.46 21.43 7.32
N PRO A 188 21.72 20.55 6.64
CA PRO A 188 21.63 19.14 7.01
C PRO A 188 23.05 18.58 7.19
N SER A 189 23.30 17.93 8.33
CA SER A 189 24.58 17.28 8.51
C SER A 189 24.68 16.16 7.47
N GLU A 190 25.84 15.97 6.87
CA GLU A 190 26.09 14.84 5.95
C GLU A 190 25.64 13.50 6.56
N LYS A 191 25.68 13.36 7.88
CA LYS A 191 25.23 12.17 8.62
C LYS A 191 23.73 11.91 8.47
N THR A 192 22.87 12.94 8.57
CA THR A 192 21.41 12.78 8.49
C THR A 192 20.99 12.26 7.12
N THR A 193 21.49 12.90 6.06
CA THR A 193 21.24 12.47 4.68
C THR A 193 21.78 11.05 4.41
N ARG A 194 22.88 10.67 5.04
CA ARG A 194 23.47 9.32 4.90
C ARG A 194 22.63 8.21 5.53
N VAL A 195 22.06 8.43 6.72
CA VAL A 195 21.24 7.42 7.42
C VAL A 195 19.98 7.10 6.60
N GLU A 196 19.28 8.10 6.14
CA GLU A 196 18.07 7.94 5.34
C GLU A 196 18.35 7.22 4.03
N GLN A 197 19.37 7.71 3.32
CA GLN A 197 19.81 7.07 2.08
C GLN A 197 20.22 5.62 2.33
N ALA A 198 20.92 5.32 3.43
CA ALA A 198 21.30 3.95 3.77
C ALA A 198 20.09 3.04 3.98
N ILE A 199 19.05 3.52 4.69
CA ILE A 199 17.83 2.73 4.91
C ILE A 199 17.09 2.47 3.58
N ILE A 200 16.93 3.50 2.75
CA ILE A 200 16.27 3.36 1.44
C ILE A 200 17.10 2.46 0.52
N GLN A 201 18.40 2.66 0.50
CA GLN A 201 19.35 1.93 -0.36
C GLN A 201 19.59 0.49 0.08
N SER A 202 19.28 0.12 1.34
CA SER A 202 19.31 -1.27 1.78
C SER A 202 18.12 -2.10 1.24
N SER A 203 17.06 -1.43 0.77
CA SER A 203 15.85 -2.12 0.29
C SER A 203 16.13 -3.14 -0.83
N PRO A 204 16.92 -2.87 -1.88
CA PRO A 204 17.21 -3.87 -2.92
C PRO A 204 17.91 -5.12 -2.39
N ILE A 205 18.79 -4.99 -1.40
CA ILE A 205 19.46 -6.13 -0.77
C ILE A 205 18.43 -6.95 0.00
N MET A 206 17.64 -6.31 0.85
CA MET A 206 16.61 -6.99 1.64
C MET A 206 15.55 -7.63 0.74
N GLU A 207 15.17 -7.00 -0.37
CA GLU A 207 14.23 -7.55 -1.34
C GLU A 207 14.83 -8.76 -2.08
N ALA A 208 16.09 -8.72 -2.45
CA ALA A 208 16.74 -9.85 -3.10
C ALA A 208 16.73 -11.11 -2.21
N PHE A 209 17.01 -10.96 -0.92
CA PHE A 209 17.11 -12.07 0.03
C PHE A 209 15.79 -12.46 0.68
N GLY A 210 14.85 -11.53 0.78
CA GLY A 210 13.60 -11.72 1.54
C GLY A 210 12.32 -11.63 0.72
N ASN A 211 12.36 -11.27 -0.58
CA ASN A 211 11.20 -11.24 -1.44
C ASN A 211 11.25 -12.39 -2.47
N ALA A 212 10.07 -12.78 -2.89
CA ALA A 212 9.88 -13.83 -3.89
C ALA A 212 8.64 -13.54 -4.75
N LYS A 213 8.62 -14.13 -5.95
CA LYS A 213 7.41 -14.16 -6.77
C LYS A 213 6.41 -15.15 -6.18
N THR A 214 5.19 -14.65 -5.95
CA THR A 214 4.00 -15.46 -5.62
C THR A 214 2.97 -15.35 -6.74
N VAL A 215 1.90 -16.17 -6.69
CA VAL A 215 0.80 -16.10 -7.66
C VAL A 215 0.10 -14.73 -7.70
N TYR A 216 0.12 -13.98 -6.59
CA TYR A 216 -0.58 -12.69 -6.48
C TYR A 216 0.34 -11.47 -6.63
N ASN A 217 1.65 -11.64 -6.43
CA ASN A 217 2.59 -10.52 -6.44
C ASN A 217 4.00 -11.00 -6.83
N ASN A 218 4.55 -10.40 -7.88
CA ASN A 218 5.87 -10.78 -8.39
C ASN A 218 7.03 -10.34 -7.47
N ASN A 219 6.80 -9.44 -6.53
CA ASN A 219 7.79 -8.98 -5.55
C ASN A 219 7.22 -8.99 -4.13
N SER A 220 6.73 -10.14 -3.68
CA SER A 220 6.13 -10.32 -2.37
C SER A 220 7.18 -10.46 -1.27
N SER A 221 7.15 -9.58 -0.28
CA SER A 221 8.00 -9.71 0.92
C SER A 221 7.55 -10.91 1.74
N ARG A 222 8.52 -11.81 2.03
CA ARG A 222 8.32 -13.05 2.78
C ARG A 222 8.85 -12.96 4.21
N PHE A 223 8.99 -11.75 4.74
CA PHE A 223 9.45 -11.45 6.10
C PHE A 223 8.80 -10.17 6.59
N GLY A 224 8.80 -9.97 7.90
CA GLY A 224 8.47 -8.70 8.52
C GLY A 224 9.74 -7.89 8.78
N LYS A 225 9.63 -6.57 8.77
CA LYS A 225 10.73 -5.68 9.15
C LYS A 225 10.26 -4.61 10.12
N PHE A 226 11.11 -4.32 11.08
CA PHE A 226 10.95 -3.26 12.05
C PHE A 226 12.05 -2.24 11.84
N ILE A 227 11.68 -1.01 11.54
CA ILE A 227 12.62 0.09 11.31
C ILE A 227 12.55 1.04 12.49
N GLN A 228 13.66 1.22 13.18
CA GLN A 228 13.81 2.19 14.25
C GLN A 228 14.59 3.38 13.74
N LEU A 229 14.09 4.58 14.02
CA LEU A 229 14.78 5.84 13.78
C LEU A 229 15.09 6.50 15.11
N HIS A 230 16.32 6.92 15.28
CA HIS A 230 16.79 7.61 16.47
C HIS A 230 16.92 9.10 16.17
N PHE A 231 16.21 9.92 16.95
CA PHE A 231 16.23 11.37 16.81
C PHE A 231 16.98 12.02 17.96
N SER A 232 17.69 13.11 17.67
CA SER A 232 18.26 13.99 18.70
C SER A 232 17.17 14.82 19.37
N GLN A 233 17.50 15.47 20.47
CA GLN A 233 16.64 16.47 21.10
C GLN A 233 16.34 17.66 20.18
N SER A 234 17.17 17.92 19.18
CA SER A 234 16.94 18.95 18.14
C SER A 234 16.07 18.47 16.96
N GLY A 235 15.54 17.22 16.99
CA GLY A 235 14.69 16.67 15.94
C GLY A 235 15.42 16.09 14.72
N ASN A 236 16.75 16.05 14.76
CA ASN A 236 17.52 15.48 13.65
C ASN A 236 17.64 13.96 13.79
N ILE A 237 17.54 13.23 12.68
CA ILE A 237 17.82 11.79 12.63
C ILE A 237 19.31 11.59 12.87
N GLN A 238 19.66 10.80 13.89
CA GLN A 238 21.03 10.46 14.25
C GLN A 238 21.45 9.07 13.80
N GLY A 239 20.50 8.19 13.62
CA GLY A 239 20.76 6.81 13.25
C GLY A 239 19.47 6.05 13.00
N GLY A 240 19.60 4.83 12.51
CA GLY A 240 18.50 3.90 12.33
C GLY A 240 18.96 2.47 12.44
N CYS A 241 18.03 1.59 12.77
CA CYS A 241 18.22 0.14 12.82
C CYS A 241 17.08 -0.55 12.09
N ILE A 242 17.41 -1.59 11.33
CA ILE A 242 16.43 -2.47 10.70
C ILE A 242 16.56 -3.85 11.33
N THR A 243 15.46 -4.36 11.87
CA THR A 243 15.36 -5.74 12.37
C THR A 243 14.37 -6.49 11.51
N ASP A 244 14.81 -7.60 10.91
CA ASP A 244 13.96 -8.51 10.18
C ASP A 244 13.47 -9.65 11.08
N TYR A 245 12.30 -10.19 10.75
CA TYR A 245 11.69 -11.29 11.52
C TYR A 245 10.74 -12.12 10.68
N LEU A 246 10.47 -13.33 11.11
CA LEU A 246 9.52 -14.28 10.52
C LEU A 246 9.75 -14.56 9.02
N LEU A 247 11.01 -14.69 8.60
CA LEU A 247 11.32 -15.12 7.24
C LEU A 247 10.68 -16.48 6.96
N GLU A 248 9.99 -16.61 5.81
CA GLU A 248 9.40 -17.86 5.33
C GLU A 248 10.50 -18.85 4.90
N LYS A 249 11.16 -19.48 5.87
CA LYS A 249 12.32 -20.37 5.65
C LYS A 249 11.99 -21.58 4.77
N ASN A 250 10.74 -22.06 4.85
CA ASN A 250 10.26 -23.22 4.09
C ASN A 250 10.31 -22.98 2.57
N ARG A 251 10.24 -21.73 2.12
CA ARG A 251 10.33 -21.38 0.70
C ARG A 251 11.65 -21.78 0.06
N VAL A 252 12.74 -21.86 0.83
CA VAL A 252 14.04 -22.30 0.31
C VAL A 252 13.94 -23.72 -0.25
N VAL A 253 13.21 -24.60 0.43
CA VAL A 253 13.13 -26.03 0.08
C VAL A 253 11.91 -26.39 -0.75
N ARG A 254 10.84 -25.59 -0.69
CA ARG A 254 9.60 -25.84 -1.42
C ARG A 254 8.88 -24.56 -1.80
N GLN A 255 8.40 -24.46 -3.04
CA GLN A 255 7.53 -23.40 -3.54
C GLN A 255 6.25 -24.01 -4.13
N ASN A 256 5.15 -23.24 -4.09
CA ASN A 256 3.91 -23.63 -4.75
C ASN A 256 4.07 -23.55 -6.28
N PRO A 257 3.25 -24.29 -7.05
CA PRO A 257 3.26 -24.19 -8.51
C PRO A 257 3.10 -22.74 -8.99
N GLY A 258 3.97 -22.32 -9.92
CA GLY A 258 3.96 -20.96 -10.47
C GLY A 258 4.66 -19.89 -9.63
N GLU A 259 5.12 -20.22 -8.42
CA GLU A 259 5.89 -19.32 -7.56
C GLU A 259 7.41 -19.52 -7.76
N ARG A 260 8.22 -18.57 -7.26
CA ARG A 260 9.68 -18.70 -7.27
C ARG A 260 10.23 -18.83 -5.84
N ASN A 261 11.43 -19.30 -5.74
CA ASN A 261 12.27 -19.13 -4.55
C ASN A 261 12.67 -17.65 -4.40
N TYR A 262 13.46 -17.30 -3.41
CA TYR A 262 13.94 -15.93 -3.20
C TYR A 262 14.70 -15.43 -4.42
N HIS A 263 14.52 -14.14 -4.73
CA HIS A 263 15.09 -13.52 -5.93
C HIS A 263 16.60 -13.67 -6.04
N ILE A 264 17.32 -13.65 -4.90
CA ILE A 264 18.78 -13.73 -4.87
C ILE A 264 19.33 -14.94 -5.62
N PHE A 265 18.68 -16.09 -5.54
CA PHE A 265 19.17 -17.31 -6.21
C PHE A 265 19.15 -17.17 -7.74
N TYR A 266 18.08 -16.58 -8.27
CA TYR A 266 17.94 -16.37 -9.72
C TYR A 266 18.82 -15.22 -10.19
N SER A 267 18.92 -14.14 -9.42
CA SER A 267 19.74 -12.99 -9.76
C SER A 267 21.24 -13.34 -9.76
N LEU A 268 21.70 -14.14 -8.82
CA LEU A 268 23.07 -14.65 -8.79
C LEU A 268 23.38 -15.44 -10.07
N LEU A 269 22.49 -16.37 -10.46
CA LEU A 269 22.67 -17.17 -11.66
C LEU A 269 22.58 -16.36 -12.97
N ALA A 270 21.86 -15.23 -12.95
CA ALA A 270 21.73 -14.37 -14.12
C ALA A 270 22.90 -13.40 -14.27
N GLY A 271 23.40 -12.83 -13.16
CA GLY A 271 24.30 -11.69 -13.15
C GLY A 271 25.76 -12.00 -12.82
N ALA A 272 26.06 -13.16 -12.19
CA ALA A 272 27.43 -13.54 -11.87
C ALA A 272 28.28 -13.72 -13.13
N ASP A 273 29.51 -13.19 -13.13
CA ASP A 273 30.49 -13.35 -14.18
C ASP A 273 30.98 -14.82 -14.27
N ARG A 274 31.79 -15.08 -15.30
CA ARG A 274 32.27 -16.44 -15.56
C ARG A 274 33.12 -16.95 -14.41
N ASP A 275 34.02 -16.13 -13.88
CA ASP A 275 35.00 -16.54 -12.86
C ASP A 275 34.28 -16.86 -11.54
N LEU A 276 33.30 -16.06 -11.15
CA LEU A 276 32.48 -16.30 -9.96
C LEU A 276 31.63 -17.55 -10.12
N ARG A 277 31.04 -17.77 -11.30
CA ARG A 277 30.25 -18.99 -11.58
C ARG A 277 31.11 -20.24 -11.55
N GLU A 278 32.32 -20.18 -12.07
CA GLU A 278 33.28 -21.27 -12.03
C GLU A 278 33.76 -21.55 -10.61
N PHE A 279 34.07 -20.53 -9.84
CA PHE A 279 34.49 -20.62 -8.45
C PHE A 279 33.41 -21.26 -7.55
N TYR A 280 32.15 -20.93 -7.74
CA TYR A 280 31.03 -21.48 -6.98
C TYR A 280 30.37 -22.72 -7.64
N PHE A 281 30.92 -23.24 -8.70
CA PHE A 281 30.38 -24.39 -9.46
C PHE A 281 28.95 -24.14 -10.00
N LEU A 282 28.65 -22.93 -10.37
CA LEU A 282 27.32 -22.49 -10.89
C LEU A 282 27.31 -22.59 -12.43
N SER A 283 27.57 -23.77 -12.99
CA SER A 283 27.72 -23.95 -14.43
C SER A 283 26.42 -23.97 -15.22
N ALA A 284 25.29 -24.19 -14.56
CA ALA A 284 23.98 -24.37 -15.19
C ALA A 284 23.02 -23.20 -14.92
N GLY A 285 21.93 -23.13 -15.69
CA GLY A 285 20.84 -22.19 -15.43
C GLY A 285 19.89 -22.66 -14.32
N PRO A 286 18.93 -21.80 -13.88
CA PRO A 286 18.04 -22.09 -12.74
C PRO A 286 17.25 -23.39 -12.86
N GLY A 287 16.92 -23.82 -14.09
CA GLY A 287 16.16 -25.05 -14.35
C GLY A 287 16.92 -26.34 -13.96
N ALA A 288 18.23 -26.27 -13.81
CA ALA A 288 19.05 -27.45 -13.41
C ALA A 288 19.09 -27.62 -11.87
N TYR A 289 18.69 -26.63 -11.11
CA TYR A 289 18.73 -26.69 -9.65
C TYR A 289 17.34 -27.02 -9.10
N HIS A 290 17.22 -28.15 -8.41
CA HIS A 290 15.96 -28.66 -7.88
C HIS A 290 15.21 -27.62 -7.04
N TYR A 291 15.91 -26.93 -6.13
CA TYR A 291 15.30 -25.90 -5.27
C TYR A 291 14.78 -24.67 -6.00
N LEU A 292 15.09 -24.49 -7.29
CA LEU A 292 14.65 -23.37 -8.10
C LEU A 292 13.63 -23.77 -9.18
N SER A 293 13.61 -25.06 -9.57
CA SER A 293 12.82 -25.53 -10.72
C SER A 293 11.57 -26.31 -10.35
N GLN A 294 11.43 -26.77 -9.10
CA GLN A 294 10.36 -27.68 -8.68
C GLN A 294 8.94 -27.08 -8.82
N SER A 295 8.80 -25.78 -8.79
CA SER A 295 7.52 -25.09 -8.97
C SER A 295 7.09 -24.90 -10.44
N GLY A 296 7.99 -25.22 -11.39
CA GLY A 296 7.81 -24.95 -12.81
C GLY A 296 8.04 -23.49 -13.24
N CYS A 297 8.34 -22.58 -12.32
CA CYS A 297 8.53 -21.15 -12.61
C CYS A 297 9.96 -20.70 -12.34
N VAL A 298 10.82 -20.74 -13.36
CA VAL A 298 12.22 -20.30 -13.26
C VAL A 298 12.48 -18.91 -13.86
N LYS A 299 11.59 -18.43 -14.71
CA LYS A 299 11.66 -17.11 -15.36
C LYS A 299 10.32 -16.39 -15.26
N ASP A 300 10.38 -15.07 -15.17
CA ASP A 300 9.22 -14.19 -15.25
C ASP A 300 9.61 -12.95 -16.06
N SER A 301 8.79 -12.58 -17.04
CA SER A 301 9.05 -11.44 -17.93
C SER A 301 8.98 -10.07 -17.24
N SER A 302 8.35 -10.00 -16.07
CA SER A 302 8.24 -8.77 -15.28
C SER A 302 9.41 -8.57 -14.32
N LEU A 303 10.33 -9.56 -14.20
CA LEU A 303 11.46 -9.53 -13.28
C LEU A 303 12.77 -9.53 -14.08
N ASP A 304 13.60 -8.51 -13.86
CA ASP A 304 14.96 -8.44 -14.41
C ASP A 304 15.96 -8.91 -13.35
N ASP A 305 16.24 -10.22 -13.36
CA ASP A 305 17.16 -10.85 -12.42
C ASP A 305 18.60 -10.32 -12.54
N GLN A 306 19.03 -9.93 -13.76
CA GLN A 306 20.37 -9.37 -13.99
C GLN A 306 20.50 -7.96 -13.44
N HIS A 307 19.47 -7.13 -13.65
CA HIS A 307 19.43 -5.79 -13.07
C HIS A 307 19.41 -5.84 -11.54
N LEU A 308 18.64 -6.76 -10.96
CA LEU A 308 18.61 -6.97 -9.50
C LEU A 308 19.99 -7.36 -8.97
N TYR A 309 20.70 -8.29 -9.63
CA TYR A 309 22.08 -8.65 -9.25
C TYR A 309 23.00 -7.44 -9.24
N THR A 310 22.99 -6.65 -10.32
CA THR A 310 23.82 -5.44 -10.44
C THR A 310 23.50 -4.45 -9.32
N SER A 311 22.23 -4.29 -8.98
CA SER A 311 21.79 -3.41 -7.90
C SER A 311 22.29 -3.90 -6.54
N VAL A 312 22.16 -5.20 -6.25
CA VAL A 312 22.64 -5.81 -5.00
C VAL A 312 24.14 -5.65 -4.85
N MET A 313 24.92 -5.94 -5.90
CA MET A 313 26.39 -5.84 -5.88
C MET A 313 26.85 -4.39 -5.69
N ARG A 314 26.24 -3.45 -6.38
CA ARG A 314 26.54 -2.02 -6.25
C ARG A 314 26.35 -1.52 -4.81
N TRP A 315 25.27 -1.95 -4.16
CA TRP A 315 24.97 -1.54 -2.80
C TRP A 315 25.78 -2.30 -1.76
N GLY A 316 26.08 -3.59 -1.98
CA GLY A 316 26.99 -4.38 -1.15
C GLY A 316 28.36 -3.72 -1.01
N GLN A 317 28.96 -3.35 -2.13
CA GLN A 317 30.25 -2.64 -2.14
C GLN A 317 30.18 -1.27 -1.44
N ALA A 318 29.07 -0.54 -1.58
CA ALA A 318 28.90 0.74 -0.91
C ALA A 318 28.81 0.63 0.62
N PHE A 319 28.41 -0.53 1.14
CA PHE A 319 28.44 -0.80 2.61
C PHE A 319 29.84 -1.21 3.10
N GLU A 320 30.59 -2.03 2.34
CA GLU A 320 31.95 -2.44 2.71
C GLU A 320 32.93 -1.26 2.78
N THR A 321 32.79 -0.27 1.91
CA THR A 321 33.67 0.91 1.90
C THR A 321 33.37 1.92 3.00
N ARG A 322 32.34 1.70 3.83
CA ARG A 322 31.90 2.65 4.87
C ARG A 322 32.03 2.12 6.31
N THR A 323 32.51 0.88 6.48
CA THR A 323 32.95 0.30 7.76
C THR A 323 34.41 0.50 7.97
#